data_32d8fe9bec013c74e929c85282f4a50f
#
_entry.id   32d8fe9bec013c74e929c85282f4a50f
#
_cell.length_a   1.000
_cell.length_b   1.000
_cell.length_c   1.000
_cell.angle_alpha   90.00
_cell.angle_beta   90.00
_cell.angle_gamma   90.00
#
_symmetry.space_group_name_H-M   'P 1'
#
loop_
_entity.id
_entity.type
_entity.pdbx_description
1 polymer ?
#
loop_
_entity_poly.entity_id
_entity_poly.type
_entity_poly.pdbx_seq_one_letter_code
_entity_poly.pdbx_strand_id
1 'polypeptide(L)'
;MEIRNIKTIKGLFFTCACATLLIFANCGGGDDPVAEEPTLTAAAANALLLDKDWSLSSATNAGTTRDEWTGFTLKFGIDSDLAGGTYTASGIPAEDTDKLVWSTSGTFTASSDLTTLTRNDGIVMTLVVSETALNVSFTVPESSGRVDGFTGAWVFKMVP
;
A
#
# COMPACT_ATOMS: atom_id res chain seq x y z
N MET A 1 -14.01 44.73 21.15
CA MET A 1 -12.75 44.67 21.85
C MET A 1 -12.49 43.16 22.02
N GLU A 2 -11.62 42.47 21.35
CA GLU A 2 -10.39 42.74 20.63
C GLU A 2 -10.15 41.63 19.59
N ILE A 3 -9.74 42.03 18.40
CA ILE A 3 -9.33 41.23 17.25
C ILE A 3 -7.92 40.74 17.54
N ARG A 4 -7.58 39.50 17.10
CA ARG A 4 -6.24 39.01 16.66
C ARG A 4 -6.12 37.50 16.88
N ASN A 5 -5.58 36.67 15.99
CA ASN A 5 -4.63 36.87 14.90
C ASN A 5 -4.63 35.61 14.02
N ILE A 6 -4.84 35.81 12.75
CA ILE A 6 -4.63 34.82 11.68
C ILE A 6 -3.12 34.67 11.51
N LYS A 7 -2.56 33.48 11.74
CA LYS A 7 -1.21 33.15 11.27
C LYS A 7 -1.29 32.26 10.04
N THR A 8 -1.19 32.95 8.91
CA THR A 8 -0.90 32.40 7.58
C THR A 8 0.46 31.72 7.62
N ILE A 9 0.51 30.39 7.44
CA ILE A 9 1.76 29.68 7.17
C ILE A 9 1.95 29.67 5.67
N LYS A 10 2.95 30.40 5.25
CA LYS A 10 3.41 30.57 3.87
C LYS A 10 3.90 29.23 3.32
N GLY A 11 3.39 28.90 2.13
CA GLY A 11 3.88 27.75 1.36
C GLY A 11 5.36 27.87 1.04
N LEU A 12 6.08 26.78 1.30
CA LEU A 12 7.45 26.60 0.87
C LEU A 12 7.42 26.05 -0.56
N PHE A 13 7.57 26.96 -1.53
CA PHE A 13 7.82 26.58 -2.91
C PHE A 13 9.20 25.94 -3.01
N PHE A 14 9.24 24.64 -3.27
CA PHE A 14 10.47 23.95 -3.63
C PHE A 14 10.76 24.25 -5.09
N THR A 15 11.59 25.24 -5.32
CA THR A 15 12.09 25.60 -6.65
C THR A 15 13.08 24.52 -7.08
N CYS A 16 12.71 23.71 -8.07
CA CYS A 16 13.59 22.80 -8.76
C CYS A 16 14.64 23.61 -9.53
N ALA A 17 15.83 23.75 -8.96
CA ALA A 17 16.97 24.35 -9.66
C ALA A 17 17.50 23.32 -10.67
N CYS A 18 17.23 23.55 -11.96
CA CYS A 18 17.93 22.91 -13.05
C CYS A 18 19.43 23.24 -12.94
N ALA A 19 20.21 22.31 -12.46
CA ALA A 19 21.66 22.37 -12.53
C ALA A 19 22.08 22.09 -13.97
N THR A 20 22.47 23.16 -14.68
CA THR A 20 23.14 23.11 -15.99
C THR A 20 24.47 22.36 -15.82
N LEU A 21 24.58 21.23 -16.50
CA LEU A 21 25.79 20.42 -16.59
C LEU A 21 26.83 21.18 -17.39
N LEU A 22 27.81 21.78 -16.73
CA LEU A 22 29.05 22.23 -17.36
C LEU A 22 29.97 21.02 -17.51
N ILE A 23 30.11 20.52 -18.73
CA ILE A 23 31.06 19.50 -19.10
C ILE A 23 32.44 20.16 -19.11
N PHE A 24 33.22 20.02 -18.04
CA PHE A 24 34.66 20.24 -18.09
C PHE A 24 35.32 18.91 -18.50
N ALA A 25 35.74 18.85 -19.75
CA ALA A 25 36.68 17.82 -20.19
C ALA A 25 38.02 18.06 -19.49
N ASN A 26 38.23 17.39 -18.36
CA ASN A 26 39.56 17.28 -17.76
C ASN A 26 40.14 15.91 -18.09
N CYS A 27 41.08 15.89 -19.02
CA CYS A 27 41.91 14.74 -19.33
C CYS A 27 42.98 14.60 -18.23
N GLY A 28 42.78 13.64 -17.32
CA GLY A 28 43.75 13.33 -16.27
C GLY A 28 43.30 12.05 -15.56
N GLY A 29 44.01 10.93 -15.84
CA GLY A 29 43.70 9.62 -15.30
C GLY A 29 43.76 9.59 -13.77
N GLY A 30 42.67 9.22 -13.19
CA GLY A 30 42.46 8.81 -11.81
C GLY A 30 41.13 8.08 -11.81
N ASP A 31 41.13 6.79 -11.51
CA ASP A 31 39.91 6.00 -11.24
C ASP A 31 39.29 6.55 -9.95
N ASP A 32 38.51 7.66 -10.06
CA ASP A 32 37.60 8.03 -9.00
C ASP A 32 36.47 6.97 -9.00
N PRO A 33 36.21 6.31 -7.87
CA PRO A 33 35.09 5.40 -7.78
C PRO A 33 33.82 6.21 -8.04
N VAL A 34 33.16 5.92 -9.16
CA VAL A 34 31.80 6.41 -9.43
C VAL A 34 30.96 5.95 -8.25
N ALA A 35 30.52 6.91 -7.43
CA ALA A 35 29.59 6.60 -6.35
C ALA A 35 28.35 5.99 -6.99
N GLU A 36 28.15 4.68 -6.80
CA GLU A 36 26.93 4.01 -7.22
C GLU A 36 25.76 4.69 -6.49
N GLU A 37 24.81 5.23 -7.24
CA GLU A 37 23.59 5.73 -6.64
C GLU A 37 22.92 4.58 -5.86
N PRO A 38 22.44 4.83 -4.62
CA PRO A 38 21.82 3.77 -3.83
C PRO A 38 20.56 3.26 -4.54
N THR A 39 20.64 2.04 -5.04
CA THR A 39 19.50 1.33 -5.61
C THR A 39 18.54 0.95 -4.48
N LEU A 40 17.26 1.37 -4.59
CA LEU A 40 16.22 0.94 -3.67
C LEU A 40 16.08 -0.59 -3.73
N THR A 41 15.98 -1.22 -2.55
CA THR A 41 15.61 -2.64 -2.49
C THR A 41 14.17 -2.85 -3.00
N ALA A 42 13.85 -4.06 -3.46
CA ALA A 42 12.48 -4.39 -3.88
C ALA A 42 11.44 -4.08 -2.78
N ALA A 43 11.77 -4.37 -1.52
CA ALA A 43 10.92 -4.04 -0.39
C ALA A 43 10.71 -2.53 -0.23
N ALA A 44 11.76 -1.73 -0.32
CA ALA A 44 11.64 -0.27 -0.20
C ALA A 44 10.81 0.32 -1.35
N ALA A 45 10.97 -0.19 -2.56
CA ALA A 45 10.16 0.21 -3.71
C ALA A 45 8.68 -0.17 -3.51
N ASN A 46 8.39 -1.39 -3.07
CA ASN A 46 7.02 -1.84 -2.80
C ASN A 46 6.40 -1.09 -1.61
N ALA A 47 7.17 -0.76 -0.57
CA ALA A 47 6.69 0.06 0.55
C ALA A 47 6.19 1.43 0.09
N LEU A 48 6.96 2.12 -0.77
CA LEU A 48 6.55 3.41 -1.35
C LEU A 48 5.30 3.30 -2.22
N LEU A 49 5.14 2.20 -2.95
CA LEU A 49 3.95 1.96 -3.76
C LEU A 49 2.73 1.63 -2.89
N LEU A 50 2.92 0.91 -1.78
CA LEU A 50 1.83 0.55 -0.87
C LEU A 50 1.34 1.72 -0.01
N ASP A 51 2.18 2.73 0.26
CA ASP A 51 1.83 3.93 1.05
C ASP A 51 0.95 4.91 0.26
N LYS A 52 -0.22 4.41 -0.16
CA LYS A 52 -1.26 5.16 -0.86
C LYS A 52 -2.62 4.81 -0.27
N ASP A 53 -3.61 5.66 -0.53
CA ASP A 53 -5.02 5.33 -0.28
C ASP A 53 -5.53 4.58 -1.52
N TRP A 54 -5.88 3.31 -1.35
CA TRP A 54 -6.33 2.44 -2.42
C TRP A 54 -7.85 2.35 -2.43
N SER A 55 -8.48 2.62 -3.58
CA SER A 55 -9.91 2.52 -3.80
C SER A 55 -10.25 1.29 -4.64
N LEU A 56 -11.34 0.59 -4.30
CA LEU A 56 -11.74 -0.63 -5.01
C LEU A 56 -12.17 -0.32 -6.45
N SER A 57 -11.60 -1.06 -7.38
CA SER A 57 -12.07 -1.14 -8.77
C SER A 57 -12.97 -2.35 -9.00
N SER A 58 -12.63 -3.51 -8.42
CA SER A 58 -13.48 -4.70 -8.43
C SER A 58 -13.09 -5.68 -7.33
N ALA A 59 -14.08 -6.41 -6.80
CA ALA A 59 -13.87 -7.54 -5.90
C ALA A 59 -14.48 -8.81 -6.50
N THR A 60 -13.82 -9.95 -6.31
CA THR A 60 -14.37 -11.26 -6.68
C THR A 60 -14.15 -12.27 -5.57
N ASN A 61 -15.09 -13.21 -5.40
CA ASN A 61 -14.96 -14.38 -4.57
C ASN A 61 -15.15 -15.63 -5.43
N ALA A 62 -14.18 -16.53 -5.44
CA ALA A 62 -14.16 -17.72 -6.29
C ALA A 62 -14.51 -17.42 -7.77
N GLY A 63 -14.06 -16.26 -8.28
CA GLY A 63 -14.33 -15.79 -9.65
C GLY A 63 -15.65 -15.08 -9.86
N THR A 64 -16.55 -15.05 -8.86
CA THR A 64 -17.83 -14.34 -8.93
C THR A 64 -17.64 -12.90 -8.45
N THR A 65 -18.14 -11.93 -9.23
CA THR A 65 -18.10 -10.50 -8.86
C THR A 65 -18.95 -10.25 -7.61
N ARG A 66 -18.45 -9.35 -6.75
CA ARG A 66 -19.04 -8.99 -5.45
C ARG A 66 -19.25 -7.48 -5.40
N ASP A 67 -20.39 -7.04 -5.97
CA ASP A 67 -20.72 -5.61 -6.14
C ASP A 67 -21.02 -4.92 -4.80
N GLU A 68 -21.37 -5.65 -3.75
CA GLU A 68 -21.61 -5.14 -2.41
C GLU A 68 -20.35 -4.51 -1.77
N TRP A 69 -19.17 -4.78 -2.32
CA TRP A 69 -17.90 -4.16 -1.88
C TRP A 69 -17.66 -2.79 -2.53
N THR A 70 -18.58 -2.28 -3.34
CA THR A 70 -18.45 -0.94 -3.93
C THR A 70 -18.23 0.12 -2.84
N GLY A 71 -17.18 0.94 -3.02
CA GLY A 71 -16.79 1.95 -2.03
C GLY A 71 -15.79 1.46 -0.97
N PHE A 72 -15.33 0.20 -1.07
CA PHE A 72 -14.26 -0.29 -0.19
C PHE A 72 -12.95 0.47 -0.47
N THR A 73 -12.26 0.84 0.60
CA THR A 73 -10.92 1.45 0.54
C THR A 73 -9.97 0.73 1.48
N LEU A 74 -8.68 0.77 1.14
CA LEU A 74 -7.62 0.13 1.90
C LEU A 74 -6.39 1.03 1.95
N LYS A 75 -5.77 1.13 3.12
CA LYS A 75 -4.51 1.83 3.33
C LYS A 75 -3.57 0.95 4.14
N PHE A 76 -2.32 0.88 3.73
CA PHE A 76 -1.24 0.22 4.46
C PHE A 76 -0.34 1.27 5.14
N GLY A 77 0.10 0.96 6.36
CA GLY A 77 1.18 1.67 7.04
C GLY A 77 2.30 0.66 7.25
N ILE A 78 3.41 0.83 6.54
CA ILE A 78 4.56 -0.08 6.60
C ILE A 78 5.51 0.39 7.70
N ASP A 79 5.95 -0.52 8.56
CA ASP A 79 6.94 -0.22 9.59
C ASP A 79 8.32 0.09 8.98
N SER A 80 9.12 0.87 9.67
CA SER A 80 10.43 1.32 9.17
C SER A 80 11.44 0.20 8.94
N ASP A 81 11.25 -0.95 9.59
CA ASP A 81 12.07 -2.16 9.40
C ASP A 81 11.59 -3.03 8.23
N LEU A 82 10.47 -2.66 7.59
CA LEU A 82 9.82 -3.37 6.47
C LEU A 82 9.37 -4.81 6.81
N ALA A 83 9.36 -5.19 8.09
CA ALA A 83 9.01 -6.55 8.52
C ALA A 83 7.50 -6.74 8.76
N GLY A 84 6.74 -5.65 8.76
CA GLY A 84 5.30 -5.66 9.00
C GLY A 84 4.68 -4.28 8.94
N GLY A 85 3.54 -4.13 9.63
CA GLY A 85 2.84 -2.87 9.69
C GLY A 85 1.38 -3.00 10.09
N THR A 86 0.62 -1.97 9.73
CA THR A 86 -0.81 -1.88 9.99
C THR A 86 -1.59 -1.68 8.70
N TYR A 87 -2.87 -2.02 8.70
CA TYR A 87 -3.79 -1.61 7.64
C TYR A 87 -5.05 -1.00 8.24
N THR A 88 -5.69 -0.16 7.45
CA THR A 88 -7.04 0.34 7.70
C THR A 88 -7.90 0.09 6.47
N ALA A 89 -9.15 -0.33 6.70
CA ALA A 89 -10.12 -0.58 5.64
C ALA A 89 -11.44 0.09 5.98
N SER A 90 -12.12 0.63 4.97
CA SER A 90 -13.47 1.20 5.10
C SER A 90 -14.37 0.75 3.94
N GLY A 91 -15.66 1.04 4.02
CA GLY A 91 -16.62 0.57 3.01
C GLY A 91 -16.82 -0.94 3.05
N ILE A 92 -16.60 -1.59 4.19
CA ILE A 92 -16.87 -3.02 4.38
C ILE A 92 -18.40 -3.21 4.36
N PRO A 93 -18.93 -4.14 3.52
CA PRO A 93 -20.36 -4.41 3.45
C PRO A 93 -20.97 -4.77 4.80
N ALA A 94 -22.22 -4.37 5.02
CA ALA A 94 -22.96 -4.70 6.23
C ALA A 94 -23.19 -6.22 6.39
N GLU A 95 -23.21 -6.95 5.29
CA GLU A 95 -23.34 -8.39 5.25
C GLU A 95 -22.11 -9.12 5.84
N ASP A 96 -20.92 -8.49 5.78
CA ASP A 96 -19.70 -8.99 6.45
C ASP A 96 -19.67 -8.57 7.93
N THR A 97 -20.76 -8.87 8.65
CA THR A 97 -20.96 -8.47 10.06
C THR A 97 -19.88 -8.97 10.99
N ASP A 98 -19.35 -10.16 10.71
CA ASP A 98 -18.28 -10.78 11.48
C ASP A 98 -16.88 -10.35 11.00
N LYS A 99 -16.83 -9.49 9.98
CA LYS A 99 -15.58 -8.98 9.37
C LYS A 99 -14.62 -10.10 8.97
N LEU A 100 -15.17 -11.14 8.37
CA LEU A 100 -14.46 -12.35 7.98
C LEU A 100 -13.48 -12.12 6.83
N VAL A 101 -13.86 -11.22 5.91
CA VAL A 101 -13.04 -10.89 4.74
C VAL A 101 -12.07 -9.76 5.11
N TRP A 102 -12.60 -8.65 5.66
CA TRP A 102 -11.79 -7.53 6.12
C TRP A 102 -12.27 -6.99 7.46
N SER A 103 -11.33 -6.82 8.41
CA SER A 103 -11.56 -5.95 9.57
C SER A 103 -11.29 -4.49 9.22
N THR A 104 -11.89 -3.55 9.96
CA THR A 104 -11.68 -2.10 9.75
C THR A 104 -10.24 -1.66 9.97
N SER A 105 -9.47 -2.44 10.73
CA SER A 105 -8.03 -2.25 10.95
C SER A 105 -7.41 -3.55 11.45
N GLY A 106 -6.12 -3.67 11.30
CA GLY A 106 -5.34 -4.78 11.81
C GLY A 106 -3.84 -4.55 11.62
N THR A 107 -3.07 -5.55 12.07
CA THR A 107 -1.62 -5.61 11.86
C THR A 107 -1.28 -6.75 10.92
N PHE A 108 -0.09 -6.72 10.36
CA PHE A 108 0.45 -7.79 9.55
C PHE A 108 1.96 -7.93 9.73
N THR A 109 2.48 -9.11 9.42
CA THR A 109 3.90 -9.34 9.15
C THR A 109 4.11 -9.46 7.64
N ALA A 110 5.30 -9.17 7.15
CA ALA A 110 5.58 -9.11 5.72
C ALA A 110 6.73 -10.03 5.31
N SER A 111 6.69 -10.50 4.05
CA SER A 111 7.85 -11.10 3.39
C SER A 111 8.94 -10.05 3.13
N SER A 112 10.17 -10.50 2.92
CA SER A 112 11.33 -9.63 2.71
C SER A 112 11.23 -8.70 1.50
N ASP A 113 10.28 -8.91 0.60
CA ASP A 113 10.01 -8.12 -0.60
C ASP A 113 8.65 -7.41 -0.58
N LEU A 114 7.89 -7.56 0.53
CA LEU A 114 6.53 -7.02 0.70
C LEU A 114 5.51 -7.51 -0.35
N THR A 115 5.74 -8.65 -0.99
CA THR A 115 4.77 -9.27 -1.90
C THR A 115 3.78 -10.20 -1.20
N THR A 116 4.10 -10.61 0.03
CA THR A 116 3.24 -11.44 0.87
C THR A 116 3.11 -10.82 2.25
N LEU A 117 1.88 -10.62 2.70
CA LEU A 117 1.57 -10.12 4.04
C LEU A 117 0.73 -11.16 4.78
N THR A 118 1.07 -11.41 6.05
CA THR A 118 0.26 -12.28 6.93
C THR A 118 -0.44 -11.42 7.97
N ARG A 119 -1.76 -11.35 7.89
CA ARG A 119 -2.60 -10.60 8.84
C ARG A 119 -2.56 -11.25 10.23
N ASN A 120 -2.90 -10.47 11.25
CA ASN A 120 -2.94 -10.94 12.64
C ASN A 120 -4.00 -12.04 12.91
N ASP A 121 -4.98 -12.23 12.01
CA ASP A 121 -5.94 -13.33 12.03
C ASP A 121 -5.45 -14.60 11.28
N GLY A 122 -4.22 -14.59 10.79
CA GLY A 122 -3.57 -15.70 10.08
C GLY A 122 -3.86 -15.75 8.58
N ILE A 123 -4.64 -14.84 8.02
CA ILE A 123 -4.87 -14.79 6.57
C ILE A 123 -3.59 -14.30 5.86
N VAL A 124 -3.12 -15.11 4.92
CA VAL A 124 -1.97 -14.78 4.06
C VAL A 124 -2.48 -14.12 2.80
N MET A 125 -2.01 -12.89 2.55
CA MET A 125 -2.35 -12.10 1.36
C MET A 125 -1.15 -12.06 0.42
N THR A 126 -1.40 -12.24 -0.86
CA THR A 126 -0.43 -11.99 -1.94
C THR A 126 -0.76 -10.67 -2.60
N LEU A 127 0.26 -9.82 -2.77
CA LEU A 127 0.13 -8.50 -3.37
C LEU A 127 0.90 -8.40 -4.68
N VAL A 128 0.28 -7.73 -5.64
CA VAL A 128 0.95 -7.24 -6.85
C VAL A 128 0.65 -5.75 -6.94
N VAL A 129 1.67 -4.93 -6.72
CA VAL A 129 1.55 -3.47 -6.65
C VAL A 129 2.32 -2.78 -7.77
N SER A 130 1.76 -1.69 -8.27
CA SER A 130 2.36 -0.76 -9.22
C SER A 130 1.95 0.67 -8.86
N GLU A 131 2.42 1.65 -9.62
CA GLU A 131 2.03 3.06 -9.41
C GLU A 131 0.53 3.30 -9.57
N THR A 132 -0.16 2.50 -10.38
CA THR A 132 -1.55 2.70 -10.79
C THR A 132 -2.50 1.58 -10.39
N ALA A 133 -2.01 0.50 -9.82
CA ALA A 133 -2.82 -0.65 -9.47
C ALA A 133 -2.26 -1.43 -8.28
N LEU A 134 -3.15 -1.94 -7.46
CA LEU A 134 -2.87 -2.92 -6.41
C LEU A 134 -3.84 -4.08 -6.56
N ASN A 135 -3.31 -5.30 -6.68
CA ASN A 135 -4.10 -6.52 -6.58
C ASN A 135 -3.77 -7.21 -5.26
N VAL A 136 -4.80 -7.48 -4.46
CA VAL A 136 -4.70 -8.24 -3.20
C VAL A 136 -5.47 -9.52 -3.37
N SER A 137 -4.82 -10.67 -3.19
CA SER A 137 -5.46 -11.98 -3.26
C SER A 137 -5.19 -12.79 -1.99
N PHE A 138 -6.21 -13.47 -1.48
CA PHE A 138 -6.13 -14.34 -0.31
C PHE A 138 -7.29 -15.32 -0.27
N THR A 139 -7.20 -16.31 0.63
CA THR A 139 -8.27 -17.25 0.88
C THR A 139 -8.80 -17.09 2.30
N VAL A 140 -10.12 -16.91 2.42
CA VAL A 140 -10.81 -16.99 3.70
C VAL A 140 -11.14 -18.47 3.95
N PRO A 141 -10.60 -19.10 5.02
CA PRO A 141 -10.79 -20.51 5.25
C PRO A 141 -12.25 -20.82 5.63
N GLU A 142 -12.72 -21.99 5.25
CA GLU A 142 -13.95 -22.53 5.78
C GLU A 142 -13.75 -22.84 7.27
N SER A 143 -14.62 -22.32 8.12
CA SER A 143 -14.67 -22.70 9.52
C SER A 143 -16.09 -23.10 9.90
N SER A 144 -16.22 -24.08 10.78
CA SER A 144 -17.51 -24.54 11.28
C SER A 144 -18.29 -23.38 11.90
N GLY A 145 -19.42 -23.00 11.27
CA GLY A 145 -20.29 -21.91 11.72
C GLY A 145 -20.20 -20.62 10.93
N ARG A 146 -19.38 -20.52 9.87
CA ARG A 146 -19.33 -19.35 8.97
C ARG A 146 -20.45 -19.39 7.94
N VAL A 147 -21.00 -18.20 7.65
CA VAL A 147 -22.08 -18.01 6.67
C VAL A 147 -21.53 -18.28 5.26
N ASP A 148 -22.26 -19.07 4.48
CA ASP A 148 -21.98 -19.30 3.05
C ASP A 148 -21.85 -17.95 2.31
N GLY A 149 -20.81 -17.85 1.46
CA GLY A 149 -20.59 -16.69 0.59
C GLY A 149 -19.42 -15.79 0.94
N PHE A 150 -18.80 -15.94 2.12
CA PHE A 150 -17.59 -15.18 2.50
C PHE A 150 -16.32 -16.03 2.54
N THR A 151 -16.42 -17.36 2.49
CA THR A 151 -15.28 -18.27 2.41
C THR A 151 -14.75 -18.41 0.99
N GLY A 152 -13.53 -18.90 0.85
CA GLY A 152 -12.91 -19.16 -0.45
C GLY A 152 -11.94 -18.08 -0.92
N ALA A 153 -11.58 -18.15 -2.20
CA ALA A 153 -10.57 -17.29 -2.79
C ALA A 153 -11.14 -15.90 -3.14
N TRP A 154 -10.52 -14.87 -2.59
CA TRP A 154 -10.84 -13.47 -2.83
C TRP A 154 -9.76 -12.78 -3.65
N VAL A 155 -10.20 -11.89 -4.55
CA VAL A 155 -9.32 -10.97 -5.27
C VAL A 155 -9.92 -9.57 -5.23
N PHE A 156 -9.16 -8.61 -4.74
CA PHE A 156 -9.47 -7.19 -4.73
C PHE A 156 -8.53 -6.49 -5.70
N LYS A 157 -9.10 -5.85 -6.73
CA LYS A 157 -8.35 -4.99 -7.66
C LYS A 157 -8.64 -3.55 -7.30
N MET A 158 -7.58 -2.77 -7.09
CA MET A 158 -7.67 -1.43 -6.54
C MET A 158 -6.86 -0.44 -7.37
N VAL A 159 -7.24 0.82 -7.30
CA VAL A 159 -6.58 1.97 -7.91
C VAL A 159 -6.31 3.04 -6.85
N PRO A 160 -5.29 3.90 -7.03
CA PRO A 160 -5.01 4.99 -6.10
C PRO A 160 -6.12 6.01 -6.00
#